data_2b5f70787c106ad8260595188bd411a8
#
_entry.id   2b5f70787c106ad8260595188bd411a8
#
_cell.length_a   1.000
_cell.length_b   1.000
_cell.length_c   1.000
_cell.angle_alpha   90.00
_cell.angle_beta   90.00
_cell.angle_gamma   90.00
#
_symmetry.space_group_name_H-M   'P 1'
#
loop_
_entity.id
_entity.type
_entity.pdbx_description
1 polymer ?
#
loop_
_entity_poly.entity_id
_entity_poly.type
_entity_poly.pdbx_seq_one_letter_code
_entity_poly.pdbx_strand_id
1 'polypeptide(L)'
;MASGTQINRTAIALPTEVSSEILQKTQETSAIMRLARRVNLPGRGLTIPMITGDPTAAWVAETGVKPVSNPTVNTKLMQAYKIAVIEMFSEEFTRDMKSLYDALIARIPGALSQTFDNTVIGATPVPGENFDNFAACTAQSLFASANASTYDGLVAADTDIATHGGIMNGIALSPQARGILLSATESTGRPLFVNNVAEGAIPMILGVPTYMSKGVYKAGTAGTSGTPAIVGIAGDWTQAMFGTVEGVKIDITDNATITVGSGTSAINHNLWQENMVAVRAEIEVGFRADTSVFNLLTGETPQA
;
A
#
# COMPACT_ATOMS: atom_id res chain seq x y z
N MET A 1 18.99 -16.81 -52.86
CA MET A 1 18.93 -16.12 -51.57
C MET A 1 17.59 -16.46 -50.95
N ALA A 2 17.58 -17.36 -49.98
CA ALA A 2 16.36 -17.78 -49.31
C ALA A 2 16.07 -16.72 -48.22
N SER A 3 14.91 -16.04 -48.37
CA SER A 3 14.37 -15.16 -47.34
C SER A 3 13.97 -16.00 -46.13
N GLY A 4 14.78 -15.98 -45.10
CA GLY A 4 14.43 -16.59 -43.80
C GLY A 4 13.24 -15.87 -43.22
N THR A 5 12.11 -16.49 -43.21
CA THR A 5 10.92 -16.06 -42.47
C THR A 5 11.29 -16.12 -40.99
N GLN A 6 11.57 -14.95 -40.37
CA GLN A 6 11.65 -14.87 -38.92
C GLN A 6 10.26 -15.21 -38.35
N ILE A 7 10.17 -16.37 -37.72
CA ILE A 7 9.02 -16.70 -36.90
C ILE A 7 9.13 -15.80 -35.66
N ASN A 8 8.47 -14.64 -35.70
CA ASN A 8 8.23 -13.85 -34.52
C ASN A 8 7.40 -14.73 -33.56
N ARG A 9 8.07 -15.28 -32.53
CA ARG A 9 7.37 -15.80 -31.38
C ARG A 9 6.74 -14.60 -30.68
N THR A 10 5.49 -14.33 -31.00
CA THR A 10 4.66 -13.38 -30.29
C THR A 10 4.76 -13.74 -28.81
N ALA A 11 5.12 -12.77 -27.97
CA ALA A 11 5.14 -12.93 -26.52
C ALA A 11 3.92 -13.74 -26.10
N ILE A 12 4.11 -14.84 -25.40
CA ILE A 12 3.01 -15.65 -24.90
C ILE A 12 2.34 -14.79 -23.84
N ALA A 13 1.30 -14.06 -24.25
CA ALA A 13 0.45 -13.35 -23.30
C ALA A 13 -0.23 -14.43 -22.43
N LEU A 14 -0.08 -14.30 -21.12
CA LEU A 14 -0.82 -15.16 -20.20
C LEU A 14 -2.32 -14.96 -20.40
N PRO A 15 -3.12 -16.04 -20.28
CA PRO A 15 -4.56 -15.92 -20.35
C PRO A 15 -5.07 -14.85 -19.39
N THR A 16 -6.10 -14.12 -19.79
CA THR A 16 -6.73 -13.05 -18.99
C THR A 16 -7.17 -13.54 -17.60
N GLU A 17 -7.50 -14.81 -17.46
CA GLU A 17 -7.85 -15.46 -16.20
C GLU A 17 -6.67 -15.45 -15.20
N VAL A 18 -5.46 -15.77 -15.64
CA VAL A 18 -4.25 -15.76 -14.79
C VAL A 18 -3.91 -14.33 -14.35
N SER A 19 -4.02 -13.36 -15.27
CA SER A 19 -3.80 -11.95 -14.95
C SER A 19 -4.81 -11.43 -13.90
N SER A 20 -6.07 -11.83 -14.00
CA SER A 20 -7.11 -11.45 -13.04
C SER A 20 -6.88 -12.07 -11.66
N GLU A 21 -6.45 -13.33 -11.59
CA GLU A 21 -6.13 -14.03 -10.35
C GLU A 21 -4.95 -13.36 -9.63
N ILE A 22 -3.90 -12.98 -10.36
CA ILE A 22 -2.74 -12.28 -9.79
C ILE A 22 -3.15 -10.92 -9.25
N LEU A 23 -3.98 -10.16 -9.96
CA LEU A 23 -4.50 -8.90 -9.48
C LEU A 23 -5.33 -9.06 -8.20
N GLN A 24 -6.19 -10.07 -8.15
CA GLN A 24 -6.98 -10.38 -6.96
C GLN A 24 -6.08 -10.73 -5.77
N LYS A 25 -5.08 -11.59 -5.96
CA LYS A 25 -4.10 -11.92 -4.91
C LYS A 25 -3.28 -10.71 -4.47
N THR A 26 -2.93 -9.80 -5.38
CA THR A 26 -2.24 -8.55 -5.04
C THR A 26 -3.10 -7.69 -4.14
N GLN A 27 -4.39 -7.54 -4.45
CA GLN A 27 -5.34 -6.79 -3.63
C GLN A 27 -5.58 -7.46 -2.27
N GLU A 28 -5.68 -8.77 -2.23
CA GLU A 28 -5.85 -9.53 -0.98
C GLU A 28 -4.62 -9.43 -0.06
N THR A 29 -3.42 -9.30 -0.60
CA THR A 29 -2.18 -9.20 0.17
C THR A 29 -1.91 -7.77 0.67
N SER A 30 -2.33 -6.74 -0.07
CA SER A 30 -2.19 -5.35 0.34
C SER A 30 -3.25 -4.99 1.39
N ALA A 31 -2.82 -4.50 2.55
CA ALA A 31 -3.74 -4.00 3.56
C ALA A 31 -4.45 -2.71 3.10
N ILE A 32 -3.74 -1.84 2.38
CA ILE A 32 -4.25 -0.57 1.87
C ILE A 32 -5.29 -0.78 0.77
N MET A 33 -5.02 -1.66 -0.20
CA MET A 33 -5.98 -1.97 -1.27
C MET A 33 -7.27 -2.66 -0.75
N ARG A 34 -7.20 -3.33 0.42
CA ARG A 34 -8.38 -3.93 1.06
C ARG A 34 -9.26 -2.90 1.76
N LEU A 35 -8.66 -1.86 2.30
CA LEU A 35 -9.36 -0.81 3.05
C LEU A 35 -9.84 0.32 2.14
N ALA A 36 -9.02 0.76 1.19
CA ALA A 36 -9.34 1.85 0.30
C ALA A 36 -10.35 1.45 -0.79
N ARG A 37 -11.16 2.40 -1.23
CA ARG A 37 -12.14 2.20 -2.29
C ARG A 37 -11.45 2.03 -3.65
N ARG A 38 -11.79 0.95 -4.36
CA ARG A 38 -11.31 0.72 -5.72
C ARG A 38 -12.08 1.55 -6.75
N VAL A 39 -11.35 2.17 -7.69
CA VAL A 39 -11.88 2.91 -8.82
C VAL A 39 -11.18 2.42 -10.10
N ASN A 40 -11.92 2.32 -11.20
CA ASN A 40 -11.33 2.03 -12.50
C ASN A 40 -10.74 3.32 -13.08
N LEU A 41 -9.45 3.32 -13.43
CA LEU A 41 -8.73 4.46 -13.98
C LEU A 41 -8.71 4.38 -15.50
N PRO A 42 -9.23 5.39 -16.23
CA PRO A 42 -8.91 5.53 -17.63
C PRO A 42 -7.43 5.91 -17.80
N GLY A 43 -6.81 5.49 -18.90
CA GLY A 43 -5.37 5.67 -19.14
C GLY A 43 -4.84 7.12 -19.04
N ARG A 44 -5.71 8.13 -19.10
CA ARG A 44 -5.36 9.55 -18.92
C ARG A 44 -5.47 10.05 -17.48
N GLY A 45 -5.87 9.18 -16.54
CA GLY A 45 -6.18 9.57 -15.17
C GLY A 45 -7.65 9.96 -14.98
N LEU A 46 -8.04 10.11 -13.72
CA LEU A 46 -9.39 10.44 -13.29
C LEU A 46 -9.34 11.68 -12.40
N THR A 47 -10.12 12.70 -12.75
CA THR A 47 -10.30 13.88 -11.88
C THR A 47 -11.38 13.57 -10.85
N ILE A 48 -10.99 13.63 -9.58
CA ILE A 48 -11.86 13.33 -8.44
C ILE A 48 -12.27 14.64 -7.79
N PRO A 49 -13.56 15.00 -7.81
CA PRO A 49 -14.06 16.13 -7.04
C PRO A 49 -14.05 15.78 -5.55
N MET A 50 -13.45 16.64 -4.74
CA MET A 50 -13.45 16.54 -3.27
C MET A 50 -14.17 17.75 -2.71
N ILE A 51 -15.10 17.53 -1.79
CA ILE A 51 -15.75 18.61 -1.04
C ILE A 51 -14.79 18.96 0.10
N THR A 52 -14.26 20.19 0.09
CA THR A 52 -13.30 20.67 1.08
C THR A 52 -13.94 21.58 2.12
N GLY A 53 -15.21 21.94 1.96
CA GLY A 53 -15.95 22.73 2.93
C GLY A 53 -17.41 22.30 2.96
N ASP A 54 -17.87 21.87 4.12
CA ASP A 54 -19.26 21.48 4.33
C ASP A 54 -20.20 22.67 4.35
N PRO A 55 -21.45 22.51 3.87
CA PRO A 55 -22.45 23.54 3.99
C PRO A 55 -22.80 23.80 5.45
N THR A 56 -22.84 25.06 5.84
CA THR A 56 -23.22 25.46 7.20
C THR A 56 -24.70 25.83 7.25
N ALA A 57 -25.41 25.26 8.23
CA ALA A 57 -26.80 25.62 8.52
C ALA A 57 -26.89 26.48 9.78
N ALA A 58 -27.84 27.41 9.80
CA ALA A 58 -28.10 28.22 10.99
C ALA A 58 -29.60 28.31 11.26
N TRP A 59 -29.93 28.50 12.54
CA TRP A 59 -31.31 28.75 12.96
C TRP A 59 -31.74 30.16 12.54
N VAL A 60 -32.90 30.26 11.92
CA VAL A 60 -33.47 31.51 11.44
C VAL A 60 -34.80 31.80 12.13
N ALA A 61 -34.98 33.00 12.66
CA ALA A 61 -36.23 33.42 13.24
C ALA A 61 -37.34 33.56 12.14
N GLU A 62 -38.57 33.56 12.57
CA GLU A 62 -39.71 33.83 11.67
C GLU A 62 -39.52 35.15 10.96
N THR A 63 -39.62 35.18 9.60
CA THR A 63 -39.32 36.30 8.71
C THR A 63 -37.85 36.73 8.60
N GLY A 64 -36.88 36.05 9.27
CA GLY A 64 -35.46 36.33 9.14
C GLY A 64 -34.85 35.95 7.80
N VAL A 65 -33.78 36.66 7.39
CA VAL A 65 -33.02 36.37 6.17
C VAL A 65 -32.26 35.05 6.36
N LYS A 66 -32.43 34.12 5.44
CA LYS A 66 -31.74 32.81 5.47
C LYS A 66 -30.28 32.97 5.06
N PRO A 67 -29.31 32.44 5.83
CA PRO A 67 -27.90 32.51 5.46
C PRO A 67 -27.63 31.65 4.20
N VAL A 68 -26.76 32.14 3.35
CA VAL A 68 -26.28 31.40 2.17
C VAL A 68 -24.96 30.75 2.54
N SER A 69 -24.88 29.43 2.38
CA SER A 69 -23.66 28.65 2.53
C SER A 69 -23.08 28.33 1.15
N ASN A 70 -21.78 28.58 0.98
CA ASN A 70 -21.07 28.25 -0.25
C ASN A 70 -20.10 27.09 0.04
N PRO A 71 -20.45 25.83 -0.26
CA PRO A 71 -19.52 24.74 -0.14
C PRO A 71 -18.36 24.91 -1.12
N THR A 72 -17.15 24.62 -0.67
CA THR A 72 -15.96 24.65 -1.52
C THR A 72 -15.69 23.26 -2.07
N VAL A 73 -15.48 23.19 -3.38
CA VAL A 73 -15.12 21.95 -4.08
C VAL A 73 -13.73 22.11 -4.65
N ASN A 74 -12.86 21.17 -4.36
CA ASN A 74 -11.55 21.05 -4.96
C ASN A 74 -11.50 19.82 -5.85
N THR A 75 -10.57 19.75 -6.79
CA THR A 75 -10.39 18.60 -7.68
C THR A 75 -8.98 18.06 -7.53
N LYS A 76 -8.84 16.76 -7.30
CA LYS A 76 -7.56 16.07 -7.35
C LYS A 76 -7.51 15.17 -8.57
N LEU A 77 -6.45 15.26 -9.36
CA LEU A 77 -6.21 14.34 -10.47
C LEU A 77 -5.54 13.08 -9.92
N MET A 78 -6.15 11.92 -10.13
CA MET A 78 -5.53 10.61 -9.90
C MET A 78 -4.89 10.15 -11.21
N GLN A 79 -3.60 9.88 -11.20
CA GLN A 79 -2.86 9.35 -12.35
C GLN A 79 -2.29 7.98 -11.99
N ALA A 80 -2.25 7.07 -12.97
CA ALA A 80 -1.64 5.78 -12.81
C ALA A 80 -0.13 5.84 -13.00
N TYR A 81 0.59 5.13 -12.14
CA TYR A 81 2.04 4.92 -12.21
C TYR A 81 2.33 3.43 -12.25
N LYS A 82 3.43 3.06 -12.91
CA LYS A 82 3.81 1.66 -13.09
C LYS A 82 4.64 1.15 -11.91
N ILE A 83 4.23 -0.01 -11.40
CA ILE A 83 5.06 -0.86 -10.56
C ILE A 83 5.44 -2.07 -11.40
N ALA A 84 6.71 -2.38 -11.51
CA ALA A 84 7.18 -3.49 -12.31
C ALA A 84 8.27 -4.28 -11.57
N VAL A 85 8.32 -5.58 -11.86
CA VAL A 85 9.38 -6.48 -11.43
C VAL A 85 9.81 -7.33 -12.61
N ILE A 86 11.13 -7.56 -12.74
CA ILE A 86 11.70 -8.45 -13.74
C ILE A 86 12.53 -9.49 -13.00
N GLU A 87 12.29 -10.76 -13.31
CA GLU A 87 13.04 -11.89 -12.77
C GLU A 87 13.63 -12.71 -13.92
N MET A 88 14.89 -13.12 -13.78
CA MET A 88 15.61 -13.88 -14.80
C MET A 88 15.91 -15.29 -14.29
N PHE A 89 15.76 -16.27 -15.17
CA PHE A 89 15.99 -17.69 -14.90
C PHE A 89 16.79 -18.32 -16.02
N SER A 90 17.60 -19.34 -15.73
CA SER A 90 18.18 -20.19 -16.76
C SER A 90 17.13 -21.11 -17.37
N GLU A 91 17.24 -21.40 -18.65
CA GLU A 91 16.32 -22.31 -19.34
C GLU A 91 16.35 -23.72 -18.74
N GLU A 92 17.51 -24.16 -18.26
CA GLU A 92 17.67 -25.44 -17.55
C GLU A 92 16.84 -25.46 -16.25
N PHE A 93 16.81 -24.35 -15.53
CA PHE A 93 16.02 -24.22 -14.31
C PHE A 93 14.51 -24.28 -14.58
N THR A 94 14.02 -23.64 -15.63
CA THR A 94 12.59 -23.69 -16.00
C THR A 94 12.18 -25.07 -16.47
N ARG A 95 13.06 -25.82 -17.13
CA ARG A 95 12.82 -27.18 -17.59
C ARG A 95 12.76 -28.17 -16.42
N ASP A 96 13.70 -28.09 -15.50
CA ASP A 96 13.89 -29.09 -14.45
C ASP A 96 13.05 -28.80 -13.20
N MET A 97 12.56 -27.54 -13.03
CA MET A 97 11.87 -27.10 -11.83
C MET A 97 10.57 -26.33 -12.09
N LYS A 98 9.64 -26.93 -12.83
CA LYS A 98 8.32 -26.32 -13.11
C LYS A 98 7.60 -25.89 -11.84
N SER A 99 7.71 -26.64 -10.75
CA SER A 99 7.12 -26.31 -9.45
C SER A 99 7.67 -25.02 -8.85
N LEU A 100 8.92 -24.65 -9.16
CA LEU A 100 9.54 -23.42 -8.67
C LEU A 100 9.10 -22.21 -9.49
N TYR A 101 8.86 -22.38 -10.78
CA TYR A 101 8.26 -21.36 -11.63
C TYR A 101 6.85 -20.99 -11.13
N ASP A 102 6.03 -21.99 -10.81
CA ASP A 102 4.69 -21.76 -10.23
C ASP A 102 4.78 -21.07 -8.86
N ALA A 103 5.74 -21.45 -8.01
CA ALA A 103 5.98 -20.81 -6.72
C ALA A 103 6.43 -19.36 -6.86
N LEU A 104 7.16 -19.02 -7.92
CA LEU A 104 7.58 -17.64 -8.19
C LEU A 104 6.42 -16.76 -8.64
N ILE A 105 5.62 -17.25 -9.60
CA ILE A 105 4.40 -16.54 -10.02
C ILE A 105 3.52 -16.26 -8.81
N ALA A 106 3.44 -17.18 -7.85
CA ALA A 106 2.70 -17.01 -6.61
C ALA A 106 3.28 -15.91 -5.66
N ARG A 107 4.55 -15.52 -5.83
CA ARG A 107 5.19 -14.46 -5.03
C ARG A 107 5.08 -13.05 -5.63
N ILE A 108 4.88 -12.95 -6.93
CA ILE A 108 4.75 -11.66 -7.63
C ILE A 108 3.67 -10.75 -7.01
N PRO A 109 2.45 -11.23 -6.69
CA PRO A 109 1.43 -10.41 -6.04
C PRO A 109 1.91 -9.80 -4.72
N GLY A 110 2.65 -10.57 -3.93
CA GLY A 110 3.22 -10.09 -2.66
C GLY A 110 4.24 -8.96 -2.85
N ALA A 111 5.10 -9.04 -3.86
CA ALA A 111 6.08 -8.00 -4.17
C ALA A 111 5.40 -6.71 -4.67
N LEU A 112 4.42 -6.82 -5.56
CA LEU A 112 3.66 -5.68 -6.07
C LEU A 112 2.88 -4.98 -4.96
N SER A 113 2.18 -5.73 -4.10
CA SER A 113 1.43 -5.20 -2.97
C SER A 113 2.34 -4.53 -1.94
N GLN A 114 3.48 -5.13 -1.63
CA GLN A 114 4.44 -4.57 -0.69
C GLN A 114 5.01 -3.24 -1.19
N THR A 115 5.35 -3.13 -2.49
CA THR A 115 5.84 -1.89 -3.08
C THR A 115 4.79 -0.80 -3.03
N PHE A 116 3.54 -1.13 -3.34
CA PHE A 116 2.42 -0.18 -3.24
C PHE A 116 2.22 0.30 -1.80
N ASP A 117 2.08 -0.62 -0.84
CA ASP A 117 1.90 -0.29 0.57
C ASP A 117 3.06 0.56 1.11
N ASN A 118 4.33 0.22 0.80
CA ASN A 118 5.50 0.99 1.18
C ASN A 118 5.48 2.43 0.64
N THR A 119 5.00 2.63 -0.59
CA THR A 119 4.90 3.97 -1.17
C THR A 119 3.80 4.78 -0.50
N VAL A 120 2.66 4.18 -0.24
CA VAL A 120 1.52 4.87 0.38
C VAL A 120 1.81 5.28 1.82
N ILE A 121 2.50 4.46 2.62
CA ILE A 121 2.90 4.86 3.99
C ILE A 121 4.09 5.82 4.02
N GLY A 122 4.72 6.11 2.87
CA GLY A 122 5.88 6.99 2.78
C GLY A 122 7.21 6.33 3.16
N ALA A 123 7.32 4.99 3.09
CA ALA A 123 8.60 4.29 3.23
C ALA A 123 9.48 4.44 1.98
N THR A 124 8.85 4.54 0.80
CA THR A 124 9.49 4.88 -0.46
C THR A 124 8.92 6.18 -1.02
N PRO A 125 9.71 6.96 -1.81
CA PRO A 125 9.22 8.18 -2.44
C PRO A 125 8.01 7.92 -3.35
N VAL A 126 7.12 8.91 -3.45
CA VAL A 126 6.00 8.86 -4.39
C VAL A 126 6.50 8.87 -5.85
N PRO A 127 5.84 8.17 -6.77
CA PRO A 127 6.24 8.11 -8.17
C PRO A 127 5.98 9.42 -8.94
N GLY A 128 5.19 10.33 -8.41
CA GLY A 128 4.90 11.64 -9.01
C GLY A 128 3.87 12.44 -8.22
N GLU A 129 3.64 13.69 -8.64
CA GLU A 129 2.80 14.67 -7.95
C GLU A 129 1.32 14.27 -7.82
N ASN A 130 0.86 13.41 -8.73
CA ASN A 130 -0.52 12.93 -8.74
C ASN A 130 -0.72 11.62 -7.99
N PHE A 131 0.15 11.34 -7.01
CA PHE A 131 0.07 10.20 -6.11
C PHE A 131 0.23 10.69 -4.67
N ASP A 132 -0.76 10.44 -3.82
CA ASP A 132 -0.70 10.83 -2.41
C ASP A 132 -0.03 9.74 -1.57
N ASN A 133 0.63 10.14 -0.49
CA ASN A 133 1.12 9.25 0.56
C ASN A 133 0.78 9.82 1.93
N PHE A 134 0.95 8.99 2.95
CA PHE A 134 0.65 9.36 4.34
C PHE A 134 1.87 9.84 5.12
N ALA A 135 3.02 10.08 4.48
CA ALA A 135 4.27 10.46 5.16
C ALA A 135 4.15 11.74 5.99
N ALA A 136 3.25 12.66 5.63
CA ALA A 136 3.02 13.92 6.31
C ALA A 136 1.84 13.90 7.30
N CYS A 137 1.16 12.76 7.48
CA CYS A 137 0.08 12.64 8.44
C CYS A 137 0.59 12.74 9.88
N THR A 138 -0.28 13.16 10.79
CA THR A 138 -0.02 13.15 12.23
C THR A 138 0.38 11.74 12.68
N ALA A 139 1.38 11.63 13.53
CA ALA A 139 1.87 10.37 14.05
C ALA A 139 1.49 10.21 15.52
N GLN A 140 0.89 9.07 15.86
CA GLN A 140 0.57 8.69 17.23
C GLN A 140 1.41 7.49 17.64
N SER A 141 2.05 7.58 18.82
CA SER A 141 2.89 6.50 19.30
C SER A 141 2.06 5.39 19.96
N LEU A 142 2.33 4.17 19.56
CA LEU A 142 1.85 2.97 20.25
C LEU A 142 2.79 2.51 21.36
N PHE A 143 3.89 3.22 21.57
CA PHE A 143 4.90 2.85 22.55
C PHE A 143 4.63 3.55 23.89
N ALA A 144 4.58 2.79 24.97
CA ALA A 144 4.17 3.25 26.30
C ALA A 144 5.04 4.36 26.89
N SER A 145 6.28 4.56 26.40
CA SER A 145 7.14 5.67 26.87
C SER A 145 6.71 7.04 26.34
N ALA A 146 6.00 7.10 25.21
CA ALA A 146 5.51 8.32 24.60
C ALA A 146 4.05 8.62 24.97
N ASN A 147 3.25 7.55 25.13
CA ASN A 147 1.88 7.59 25.64
C ASN A 147 1.80 6.77 26.94
N ALA A 148 0.80 7.03 27.77
CA ALA A 148 0.60 6.28 29.00
C ALA A 148 0.43 4.76 28.77
N SER A 149 -0.18 4.40 27.64
CA SER A 149 -0.30 3.01 27.19
C SER A 149 -0.46 2.92 25.67
N THR A 150 -0.33 1.73 25.11
CA THR A 150 -0.63 1.47 23.68
C THR A 150 -2.10 1.77 23.35
N TYR A 151 -3.00 1.55 24.31
CA TYR A 151 -4.41 1.90 24.17
C TYR A 151 -4.62 3.40 24.02
N ASP A 152 -3.93 4.22 24.83
CA ASP A 152 -4.03 5.67 24.76
C ASP A 152 -3.55 6.22 23.40
N GLY A 153 -2.53 5.59 22.80
CA GLY A 153 -2.08 5.93 21.45
C GLY A 153 -3.12 5.68 20.38
N LEU A 154 -3.87 4.59 20.49
CA LEU A 154 -4.97 4.28 19.56
C LEU A 154 -6.16 5.21 19.76
N VAL A 155 -6.50 5.54 21.00
CA VAL A 155 -7.57 6.50 21.33
C VAL A 155 -7.20 7.91 20.86
N ALA A 156 -5.93 8.31 21.01
CA ALA A 156 -5.44 9.59 20.51
C ALA A 156 -5.56 9.68 18.97
N ALA A 157 -5.26 8.59 18.25
CA ALA A 157 -5.44 8.54 16.81
C ALA A 157 -6.91 8.68 16.41
N ASP A 158 -7.82 7.99 17.07
CA ASP A 158 -9.26 8.09 16.82
C ASP A 158 -9.79 9.51 17.10
N THR A 159 -9.36 10.10 18.20
CA THR A 159 -9.74 11.47 18.60
C THR A 159 -9.25 12.51 17.58
N ASP A 160 -8.03 12.36 17.09
CA ASP A 160 -7.47 13.29 16.08
C ASP A 160 -8.21 13.18 14.74
N ILE A 161 -8.51 11.96 14.29
CA ILE A 161 -9.33 11.71 13.09
C ILE A 161 -10.71 12.35 13.23
N ALA A 162 -11.36 12.18 14.39
CA ALA A 162 -12.67 12.76 14.68
C ALA A 162 -12.63 14.29 14.70
N THR A 163 -11.55 14.90 15.18
CA THR A 163 -11.35 16.35 15.19
C THR A 163 -11.31 16.93 13.78
N HIS A 164 -10.80 16.16 12.81
CA HIS A 164 -10.77 16.53 11.38
C HIS A 164 -12.04 16.09 10.62
N GLY A 165 -13.09 15.64 11.33
CA GLY A 165 -14.37 15.29 10.74
C GLY A 165 -14.44 13.90 10.12
N GLY A 166 -13.40 13.05 10.28
CA GLY A 166 -13.39 11.66 9.86
C GLY A 166 -13.93 10.71 10.93
N ILE A 167 -14.20 9.48 10.53
CA ILE A 167 -14.56 8.38 11.43
C ILE A 167 -13.58 7.25 11.17
N MET A 168 -12.83 6.83 12.19
CA MET A 168 -11.92 5.70 12.06
C MET A 168 -12.71 4.43 11.73
N ASN A 169 -12.51 3.89 10.54
CA ASN A 169 -13.23 2.71 10.03
C ASN A 169 -12.31 1.57 9.58
N GLY A 170 -10.99 1.73 9.69
CA GLY A 170 -10.03 0.70 9.35
C GLY A 170 -8.63 1.01 9.85
N ILE A 171 -7.89 -0.06 10.15
CA ILE A 171 -6.49 0.02 10.59
C ILE A 171 -5.65 -0.93 9.74
N ALA A 172 -4.61 -0.41 9.11
CA ALA A 172 -3.58 -1.21 8.46
C ALA A 172 -2.36 -1.30 9.38
N LEU A 173 -1.89 -2.50 9.68
CA LEU A 173 -0.76 -2.76 10.58
C LEU A 173 0.34 -3.54 9.90
N SER A 174 1.55 -3.36 10.39
CA SER A 174 2.69 -4.22 10.09
C SER A 174 2.72 -5.44 11.05
N PRO A 175 3.42 -6.52 10.69
CA PRO A 175 3.66 -7.63 11.60
C PRO A 175 4.37 -7.21 12.91
N GLN A 176 5.19 -6.15 12.86
CA GLN A 176 5.88 -5.57 14.01
C GLN A 176 4.90 -4.94 15.02
N ALA A 177 3.87 -4.25 14.51
CA ALA A 177 2.81 -3.69 15.35
C ALA A 177 2.09 -4.75 16.19
N ARG A 178 1.93 -5.95 15.62
CA ARG A 178 1.34 -7.07 16.36
C ARG A 178 2.13 -7.39 17.63
N GLY A 179 3.47 -7.36 17.57
CA GLY A 179 4.32 -7.57 18.76
C GLY A 179 4.05 -6.53 19.84
N ILE A 180 3.93 -5.25 19.45
CA ILE A 180 3.62 -4.14 20.37
C ILE A 180 2.24 -4.34 21.02
N LEU A 181 1.23 -4.67 20.23
CA LEU A 181 -0.14 -4.90 20.73
C LEU A 181 -0.23 -6.11 21.67
N LEU A 182 0.47 -7.20 21.37
CA LEU A 182 0.49 -8.38 22.22
C LEU A 182 1.26 -8.16 23.53
N SER A 183 2.26 -7.27 23.53
CA SER A 183 3.00 -6.91 24.76
C SER A 183 2.28 -5.86 25.62
N ALA A 184 1.21 -5.23 25.10
CA ALA A 184 0.45 -4.25 25.83
C ALA A 184 -0.36 -4.91 26.97
N THR A 185 -0.03 -4.55 28.22
CA THR A 185 -0.66 -5.08 29.42
C THR A 185 -1.26 -3.94 30.25
N GLU A 186 -2.31 -4.27 30.96
CA GLU A 186 -2.87 -3.43 32.01
C GLU A 186 -1.91 -3.34 33.23
N SER A 187 -2.12 -2.39 34.12
CA SER A 187 -1.33 -2.25 35.36
C SER A 187 -1.28 -3.51 36.24
N THR A 188 -2.26 -4.38 36.06
CA THR A 188 -2.35 -5.69 36.75
C THR A 188 -1.61 -6.82 36.02
N GLY A 189 -0.98 -6.53 34.85
CA GLY A 189 -0.30 -7.53 34.02
C GLY A 189 -1.20 -8.31 33.08
N ARG A 190 -2.49 -7.98 32.99
CA ARG A 190 -3.45 -8.61 32.06
C ARG A 190 -3.26 -8.06 30.65
N PRO A 191 -3.16 -8.92 29.60
CA PRO A 191 -3.10 -8.45 28.20
C PRO A 191 -4.35 -7.65 27.82
N LEU A 192 -4.16 -6.51 27.14
CA LEU A 192 -5.26 -5.63 26.72
C LEU A 192 -5.95 -6.10 25.44
N PHE A 193 -5.20 -6.67 24.50
CA PHE A 193 -5.69 -6.99 23.15
C PHE A 193 -5.86 -8.49 22.88
N VAL A 194 -5.69 -9.33 23.89
CA VAL A 194 -5.81 -10.79 23.76
C VAL A 194 -6.86 -11.30 24.72
N ASN A 195 -8.02 -11.69 24.22
CA ASN A 195 -9.05 -12.33 25.03
C ASN A 195 -8.73 -13.81 25.31
N ASN A 196 -8.04 -14.47 24.37
CA ASN A 196 -7.64 -15.86 24.48
C ASN A 196 -6.29 -16.07 23.79
N VAL A 197 -5.28 -16.52 24.51
CA VAL A 197 -3.93 -16.77 24.01
C VAL A 197 -3.91 -17.82 22.89
N ALA A 198 -4.90 -18.71 22.84
CA ALA A 198 -5.00 -19.74 21.81
C ALA A 198 -5.46 -19.20 20.44
N GLU A 199 -6.20 -18.11 20.38
CA GLU A 199 -6.74 -17.58 19.12
C GLU A 199 -5.77 -16.68 18.37
N GLY A 200 -4.82 -16.02 19.04
CA GLY A 200 -3.66 -15.32 18.45
C GLY A 200 -3.92 -14.28 17.35
N ALA A 201 -5.13 -14.10 16.90
CA ALA A 201 -5.52 -13.14 15.87
C ALA A 201 -6.09 -11.87 16.53
N ILE A 202 -5.71 -10.71 15.98
CA ILE A 202 -6.30 -9.41 16.33
C ILE A 202 -7.15 -8.98 15.12
N PRO A 203 -8.37 -9.49 14.95
CA PRO A 203 -9.20 -9.18 13.79
C PRO A 203 -9.80 -7.78 13.86
N MET A 204 -9.99 -7.25 15.07
CA MET A 204 -10.60 -5.96 15.33
C MET A 204 -9.91 -5.27 16.51
N ILE A 205 -9.71 -3.96 16.39
CA ILE A 205 -9.19 -3.07 17.43
C ILE A 205 -10.19 -1.92 17.56
N LEU A 206 -10.63 -1.59 18.77
CA LEU A 206 -11.66 -0.57 19.02
C LEU A 206 -12.94 -0.76 18.18
N GLY A 207 -13.30 -2.01 17.86
CA GLY A 207 -14.45 -2.31 17.00
C GLY A 207 -14.21 -2.12 15.50
N VAL A 208 -12.98 -1.80 15.09
CA VAL A 208 -12.60 -1.49 13.71
C VAL A 208 -11.80 -2.64 13.09
N PRO A 209 -12.07 -3.03 11.83
CA PRO A 209 -11.35 -4.10 11.16
C PRO A 209 -9.87 -3.75 10.98
N THR A 210 -9.01 -4.73 11.23
CA THR A 210 -7.57 -4.58 11.17
C THR A 210 -6.97 -5.55 10.16
N TYR A 211 -6.17 -5.02 9.23
CA TYR A 211 -5.48 -5.82 8.22
C TYR A 211 -3.97 -5.69 8.36
N MET A 212 -3.27 -6.80 8.20
CA MET A 212 -1.80 -6.85 8.31
C MET A 212 -1.16 -7.02 6.94
N SER A 213 -0.14 -6.19 6.66
CA SER A 213 0.71 -6.32 5.48
C SER A 213 2.17 -6.01 5.85
N LYS A 214 3.11 -6.73 5.23
CA LYS A 214 4.55 -6.45 5.39
C LYS A 214 4.96 -5.11 4.80
N GLY A 215 4.20 -4.60 3.83
CA GLY A 215 4.44 -3.31 3.21
C GLY A 215 4.06 -2.12 4.08
N VAL A 216 3.29 -2.33 5.16
CA VAL A 216 2.91 -1.26 6.11
C VAL A 216 3.97 -1.14 7.22
N TYR A 217 5.22 -0.98 6.81
CA TYR A 217 6.33 -0.79 7.75
C TYR A 217 7.39 0.15 7.16
N LYS A 218 7.79 1.14 7.95
CA LYS A 218 8.96 1.96 7.67
C LYS A 218 9.87 1.92 8.88
N ALA A 219 11.11 1.50 8.67
CA ALA A 219 12.09 1.48 9.75
C ALA A 219 12.34 2.90 10.28
N GLY A 220 12.44 3.03 11.58
CA GLY A 220 12.90 4.26 12.22
C GLY A 220 14.41 4.44 12.04
N THR A 221 14.88 5.64 12.33
CA THR A 221 16.31 5.95 12.36
C THR A 221 16.79 6.00 13.80
N ALA A 222 17.97 5.44 14.06
CA ALA A 222 18.58 5.47 15.39
C ALA A 222 19.21 6.83 15.72
N GLY A 223 19.39 7.11 17.01
CA GLY A 223 20.12 8.27 17.53
C GLY A 223 19.26 9.35 18.17
N THR A 224 19.91 10.40 18.70
CA THR A 224 19.26 11.50 19.46
C THR A 224 18.24 12.29 18.63
N SER A 225 18.40 12.34 17.31
CA SER A 225 17.44 12.92 16.35
C SER A 225 16.76 11.84 15.52
N GLY A 226 16.69 10.62 16.05
CA GLY A 226 16.09 9.48 15.38
C GLY A 226 14.59 9.66 15.18
N THR A 227 14.06 9.02 14.16
CA THR A 227 12.61 8.97 13.90
C THR A 227 12.05 7.62 14.33
N PRO A 228 10.85 7.58 14.94
CA PRO A 228 10.23 6.31 15.30
C PRO A 228 9.89 5.49 14.06
N ALA A 229 9.85 4.17 14.21
CA ALA A 229 9.39 3.30 13.17
C ALA A 229 7.89 3.50 12.92
N ILE A 230 7.46 3.57 11.66
CA ILE A 230 6.03 3.53 11.32
C ILE A 230 5.63 2.06 11.28
N VAL A 231 4.64 1.70 12.06
CA VAL A 231 4.17 0.32 12.23
C VAL A 231 2.72 0.10 11.80
N GLY A 232 2.02 1.18 11.48
CA GLY A 232 0.63 1.11 11.03
C GLY A 232 0.08 2.45 10.61
N ILE A 233 -1.16 2.42 10.17
CA ILE A 233 -1.96 3.59 9.83
C ILE A 233 -3.42 3.32 10.19
N ALA A 234 -4.05 4.31 10.81
CA ALA A 234 -5.47 4.33 11.13
C ALA A 234 -6.13 5.51 10.44
N GLY A 235 -7.39 5.40 10.03
CA GLY A 235 -8.07 6.50 9.38
C GLY A 235 -9.45 6.20 8.86
N ASP A 236 -10.02 7.20 8.20
CA ASP A 236 -11.26 7.09 7.43
C ASP A 236 -10.97 6.68 5.99
N TRP A 237 -11.02 5.39 5.74
CA TRP A 237 -10.74 4.79 4.42
C TRP A 237 -11.81 5.08 3.37
N THR A 238 -12.96 5.65 3.74
CA THR A 238 -13.94 6.14 2.76
C THR A 238 -13.40 7.32 1.96
N GLN A 239 -12.44 8.05 2.54
CA GLN A 239 -11.75 9.19 1.94
C GLN A 239 -10.47 8.78 1.19
N ALA A 240 -10.16 7.49 1.10
CA ALA A 240 -9.04 6.96 0.35
C ALA A 240 -9.51 6.14 -0.85
N MET A 241 -8.85 6.33 -1.99
CA MET A 241 -9.16 5.64 -3.23
C MET A 241 -7.90 5.16 -3.92
N PHE A 242 -7.93 3.94 -4.45
CA PHE A 242 -6.92 3.47 -5.38
C PHE A 242 -7.56 3.11 -6.71
N GLY A 243 -6.84 3.34 -7.78
CA GLY A 243 -7.32 3.04 -9.12
C GLY A 243 -6.32 2.17 -9.88
N THR A 244 -6.84 1.25 -10.68
CA THR A 244 -6.03 0.44 -11.60
C THR A 244 -6.52 0.68 -13.02
N VAL A 245 -5.59 0.78 -13.99
CA VAL A 245 -5.94 0.97 -15.42
C VAL A 245 -6.31 -0.38 -16.03
N GLU A 246 -5.41 -1.34 -15.91
CA GLU A 246 -5.57 -2.71 -16.36
C GLU A 246 -5.17 -3.66 -15.23
N GLY A 247 -5.37 -4.95 -15.46
CA GLY A 247 -4.85 -5.99 -14.57
C GLY A 247 -3.32 -6.02 -14.57
N VAL A 248 -2.76 -6.98 -13.86
CA VAL A 248 -1.32 -7.25 -13.90
C VAL A 248 -0.97 -7.81 -15.28
N LYS A 249 -0.05 -7.13 -15.97
CA LYS A 249 0.49 -7.61 -17.24
C LYS A 249 1.75 -8.42 -16.97
N ILE A 250 1.79 -9.65 -17.49
CA ILE A 250 2.97 -10.52 -17.39
C ILE A 250 3.46 -10.83 -18.79
N ASP A 251 4.71 -10.49 -19.05
CA ASP A 251 5.40 -10.81 -20.31
C ASP A 251 6.56 -11.75 -20.00
N ILE A 252 6.73 -12.76 -20.85
CA ILE A 252 7.84 -13.72 -20.78
C ILE A 252 8.64 -13.61 -22.06
N THR A 253 9.96 -13.50 -21.95
CA THR A 253 10.86 -13.38 -23.11
C THR A 253 12.17 -14.11 -22.86
N ASP A 254 12.71 -14.70 -23.94
CA ASP A 254 14.05 -15.29 -24.05
C ASP A 254 14.99 -14.43 -24.91
N ASN A 255 14.46 -13.34 -25.48
CA ASN A 255 15.10 -12.55 -26.53
C ASN A 255 15.24 -11.09 -26.12
N ALA A 256 15.92 -10.82 -25.01
CA ALA A 256 16.15 -9.46 -24.52
C ALA A 256 17.57 -9.32 -23.93
N THR A 257 18.04 -8.09 -23.85
CA THR A 257 19.20 -7.75 -23.03
C THR A 257 18.70 -7.00 -21.79
N ILE A 258 19.05 -7.49 -20.62
CA ILE A 258 18.63 -6.93 -19.33
C ILE A 258 19.86 -6.41 -18.60
N THR A 259 19.81 -5.16 -18.18
CA THR A 259 20.87 -4.53 -17.38
C THR A 259 20.57 -4.67 -15.90
N VAL A 260 21.47 -5.33 -15.16
CA VAL A 260 21.41 -5.47 -13.70
C VAL A 260 22.41 -4.53 -13.06
N GLY A 261 21.97 -3.75 -12.08
CA GLY A 261 22.79 -2.73 -11.42
C GLY A 261 22.70 -1.36 -12.08
N SER A 262 23.54 -0.43 -11.65
CA SER A 262 23.57 0.94 -12.14
C SER A 262 25.00 1.49 -12.22
N GLY A 263 25.22 2.48 -13.09
CA GLY A 263 26.51 3.13 -13.28
C GLY A 263 27.60 2.19 -13.77
N THR A 264 28.79 2.27 -13.21
CA THR A 264 29.99 1.47 -13.60
C THR A 264 29.90 0.01 -13.20
N SER A 265 28.95 -0.37 -12.33
CA SER A 265 28.70 -1.75 -11.89
C SER A 265 27.53 -2.41 -12.64
N ALA A 266 27.04 -1.78 -13.69
CA ALA A 266 25.95 -2.34 -14.50
C ALA A 266 26.46 -3.52 -15.34
N ILE A 267 25.78 -4.65 -15.24
CA ILE A 267 26.06 -5.86 -16.01
C ILE A 267 24.91 -6.08 -16.99
N ASN A 268 25.25 -6.28 -18.27
CA ASN A 268 24.29 -6.59 -19.31
C ASN A 268 24.23 -8.10 -19.52
N HIS A 269 23.07 -8.68 -19.27
CA HIS A 269 22.78 -10.07 -19.56
C HIS A 269 22.03 -10.17 -20.90
N ASN A 270 22.62 -10.88 -21.85
CA ASN A 270 21.95 -11.20 -23.10
C ASN A 270 21.26 -12.59 -22.95
N LEU A 271 19.94 -12.57 -22.79
CA LEU A 271 19.17 -13.77 -22.47
C LEU A 271 19.37 -14.90 -23.49
N TRP A 272 19.46 -14.54 -24.77
CA TRP A 272 19.68 -15.51 -25.84
C TRP A 272 21.07 -16.19 -25.76
N GLN A 273 22.13 -15.42 -25.49
CA GLN A 273 23.49 -15.96 -25.41
C GLN A 273 23.74 -16.76 -24.13
N GLU A 274 23.02 -16.41 -23.07
CA GLU A 274 23.17 -17.00 -21.73
C GLU A 274 22.14 -18.11 -21.44
N ASN A 275 21.30 -18.50 -22.45
CA ASN A 275 20.21 -19.44 -22.27
C ASN A 275 19.31 -19.11 -21.07
N MET A 276 18.83 -17.87 -21.02
CA MET A 276 18.01 -17.37 -19.94
C MET A 276 16.62 -16.95 -20.44
N VAL A 277 15.65 -17.03 -19.54
CA VAL A 277 14.28 -16.54 -19.72
C VAL A 277 14.00 -15.47 -18.69
N ALA A 278 13.39 -14.38 -19.09
CA ALA A 278 12.95 -13.33 -18.17
C ALA A 278 11.43 -13.27 -18.11
N VAL A 279 10.93 -13.09 -16.89
CA VAL A 279 9.51 -12.85 -16.59
C VAL A 279 9.40 -11.40 -16.07
N ARG A 280 8.58 -10.59 -16.74
CA ARG A 280 8.25 -9.22 -16.31
C ARG A 280 6.80 -9.17 -15.90
N ALA A 281 6.56 -8.71 -14.67
CA ALA A 281 5.21 -8.39 -14.21
C ALA A 281 5.11 -6.89 -13.95
N GLU A 282 4.06 -6.26 -14.45
CA GLU A 282 3.78 -4.84 -14.25
C GLU A 282 2.31 -4.59 -13.93
N ILE A 283 2.07 -3.58 -13.08
CA ILE A 283 0.74 -3.07 -12.75
C ILE A 283 0.76 -1.55 -12.79
N GLU A 284 -0.31 -0.96 -13.33
CA GLU A 284 -0.52 0.49 -13.31
C GLU A 284 -1.55 0.84 -12.24
N VAL A 285 -1.10 1.58 -11.22
CA VAL A 285 -1.92 1.92 -10.06
C VAL A 285 -1.75 3.38 -9.68
N GLY A 286 -2.85 4.02 -9.29
CA GLY A 286 -2.89 5.35 -8.72
C GLY A 286 -3.49 5.32 -7.31
N PHE A 287 -3.13 6.30 -6.48
CA PHE A 287 -3.66 6.44 -5.14
C PHE A 287 -3.92 7.91 -4.81
N ARG A 288 -5.09 8.19 -4.24
CA ARG A 288 -5.46 9.50 -3.70
C ARG A 288 -6.20 9.34 -2.39
N ALA A 289 -5.91 10.21 -1.45
CA ALA A 289 -6.57 10.25 -0.15
C ALA A 289 -6.68 11.68 0.38
N ASP A 290 -7.63 11.89 1.29
CA ASP A 290 -7.58 13.04 2.18
C ASP A 290 -6.70 12.68 3.38
N THR A 291 -5.48 13.20 3.39
CA THR A 291 -4.48 12.86 4.40
C THR A 291 -4.80 13.45 5.79
N SER A 292 -5.74 14.39 5.90
CA SER A 292 -6.11 15.02 7.16
C SER A 292 -6.85 14.09 8.12
N VAL A 293 -7.55 13.09 7.58
CA VAL A 293 -8.33 12.10 8.35
C VAL A 293 -7.60 10.77 8.56
N PHE A 294 -6.27 10.81 8.48
CA PHE A 294 -5.41 9.64 8.70
C PHE A 294 -4.31 9.93 9.71
N ASN A 295 -4.00 8.94 10.53
CA ASN A 295 -2.92 8.98 11.49
C ASN A 295 -1.95 7.83 11.29
N LEU A 296 -0.65 8.14 11.29
CA LEU A 296 0.40 7.13 11.33
C LEU A 296 0.52 6.58 12.75
N LEU A 297 0.65 5.29 12.87
CA LEU A 297 0.92 4.60 14.14
C LEU A 297 2.40 4.27 14.19
N THR A 298 3.07 4.78 15.23
CA THR A 298 4.52 4.62 15.39
C THR A 298 4.87 3.70 16.55
N GLY A 299 5.94 2.94 16.37
CA GLY A 299 6.57 2.14 17.40
C GLY A 299 7.67 2.90 18.14
N GLU A 300 8.60 2.14 18.70
CA GLU A 300 9.77 2.68 19.37
C GLU A 300 10.76 3.31 18.38
N THR A 301 11.45 4.37 18.81
CA THR A 301 12.61 4.89 18.09
C THR A 301 13.80 3.94 18.35
N PRO A 302 14.47 3.41 17.30
CA PRO A 302 15.60 2.53 17.49
C PRO A 302 16.71 3.20 18.32
N GLN A 303 17.24 2.51 19.29
CA GLN A 303 18.41 2.96 20.05
C GLN A 303 19.67 2.84 19.20
N ALA A 304 20.64 3.72 19.45
CA ALA A 304 21.91 3.76 18.73
C ALA A 304 22.84 2.58 19.12
#